data_cd7bd56cbdf5835907570aeab7c9ab0c
#
_entry.id   cd7bd56cbdf5835907570aeab7c9ab0c
#
_cell.length_a   1.000
_cell.length_b   1.000
_cell.length_c   1.000
_cell.angle_alpha   90.00
_cell.angle_beta   90.00
_cell.angle_gamma   90.00
#
_symmetry.space_group_name_H-M   'P 1'
#
loop_
_entity.id
_entity.type
_entity.pdbx_description
1 polymer ?
#
loop_
_entity_poly.entity_id
_entity_poly.type
_entity_poly.pdbx_seq_one_letter_code
_entity_poly.pdbx_strand_id
1 'polypeptide(L)'
;MWRAPGMPGLLAMTVLVFAGFGLLLPLSPLWAVQGGADERGAGLVTATLMLFTVLAQLRVNATLARLGWGWTLVLGLVLLAAPAPVQALSPDLWLVLATSAVRGLGFGILTVCGATAISLLVTAEARGRAVGAYGLVIAVPQLALTPAAPWLLAMFGFPLVAAFGAVPLLAVAWMPHLGRRITASAPGGAAPQTAAERVGPSTARRIWRPLLALLLATSAGGALLTFTAQLAPDTGTAVLALVCLTAAAALCRWRIGALSDRWGTRRFVAPMLVVGAAGLVLVGLAGSPWLLVAGALVTGAAYGGLQSVTLIQAFAEGDDQHRVSVAWNVGFDLGTGLGAVVVGVIAAQSSFRAAFFALACACLVAAAVTRR
;
A
#
# COMPACT_ATOMS: atom_id res chain seq x y z
N MET A 1 -22.27 -4.59 14.87
CA MET A 1 -21.27 -4.23 13.87
C MET A 1 -21.19 -5.29 12.76
N TRP A 2 -20.70 -6.51 13.03
CA TRP A 2 -20.54 -7.59 12.02
C TRP A 2 -21.83 -8.02 11.32
N ARG A 3 -22.99 -7.82 11.95
CA ARG A 3 -24.33 -8.15 11.41
C ARG A 3 -25.00 -6.99 10.66
N ALA A 4 -24.31 -5.84 10.51
CA ALA A 4 -24.87 -4.73 9.72
C ALA A 4 -25.07 -5.19 8.26
N PRO A 5 -26.25 -4.92 7.66
CA PRO A 5 -26.53 -5.33 6.29
C PRO A 5 -25.50 -4.77 5.31
N GLY A 6 -24.84 -5.64 4.54
CA GLY A 6 -23.76 -5.28 3.62
C GLY A 6 -22.33 -5.43 4.18
N MET A 7 -22.15 -5.41 5.51
CA MET A 7 -20.82 -5.52 6.13
C MET A 7 -20.07 -6.80 5.74
N PRO A 8 -20.65 -8.01 5.83
CA PRO A 8 -19.94 -9.23 5.43
C PRO A 8 -19.48 -9.20 3.97
N GLY A 9 -20.31 -8.70 3.06
CA GLY A 9 -19.97 -8.59 1.64
C GLY A 9 -18.85 -7.59 1.36
N LEU A 10 -18.81 -6.47 2.11
CA LEU A 10 -17.72 -5.49 2.04
C LEU A 10 -16.40 -6.09 2.53
N LEU A 11 -16.41 -6.77 3.67
CA LEU A 11 -15.23 -7.39 4.25
C LEU A 11 -14.69 -8.53 3.37
N ALA A 12 -15.58 -9.38 2.85
CA ALA A 12 -15.20 -10.44 1.91
C ALA A 12 -14.55 -9.87 0.64
N MET A 13 -15.16 -8.83 0.04
CA MET A 13 -14.55 -8.11 -1.08
C MET A 13 -13.15 -7.60 -0.72
N THR A 14 -13.01 -6.98 0.44
CA THR A 14 -11.72 -6.41 0.89
C THR A 14 -10.65 -7.49 1.05
N VAL A 15 -10.98 -8.65 1.63
CA VAL A 15 -10.04 -9.79 1.72
C VAL A 15 -9.57 -10.20 0.33
N LEU A 16 -10.48 -10.39 -0.61
CA LEU A 16 -10.15 -10.83 -1.97
C LEU A 16 -9.29 -9.78 -2.72
N VAL A 17 -9.63 -8.50 -2.58
CA VAL A 17 -8.89 -7.38 -3.18
C VAL A 17 -7.46 -7.35 -2.68
N PHE A 18 -7.25 -7.38 -1.36
CA PHE A 18 -5.93 -7.31 -0.77
C PHE A 18 -5.15 -8.62 -0.88
N ALA A 19 -5.83 -9.76 -1.06
CA ALA A 19 -5.19 -11.02 -1.43
C ALA A 19 -4.56 -10.96 -2.83
N GLY A 20 -5.34 -10.59 -3.85
CA GLY A 20 -4.83 -10.45 -5.21
C GLY A 20 -3.78 -9.34 -5.37
N PHE A 21 -3.98 -8.22 -4.66
CA PHE A 21 -3.01 -7.12 -4.64
C PHE A 21 -1.69 -7.52 -3.97
N GLY A 22 -1.75 -8.04 -2.73
CA GLY A 22 -0.58 -8.41 -1.94
C GLY A 22 0.26 -9.50 -2.57
N LEU A 23 -0.37 -10.43 -3.29
CA LEU A 23 0.31 -11.49 -4.03
C LEU A 23 1.13 -10.93 -5.20
N LEU A 24 0.54 -10.06 -6.01
CA LEU A 24 1.17 -9.59 -7.25
C LEU A 24 2.05 -8.34 -7.06
N LEU A 25 1.98 -7.68 -5.92
CA LEU A 25 2.80 -6.49 -5.65
C LEU A 25 4.31 -6.77 -5.76
N PRO A 26 4.88 -7.80 -5.11
CA PRO A 26 6.29 -8.14 -5.28
C PRO A 26 6.58 -8.93 -6.56
N LEU A 27 5.59 -9.61 -7.15
CA LEU A 27 5.82 -10.52 -8.28
C LEU A 27 5.77 -9.83 -9.64
N SER A 28 4.96 -8.80 -9.83
CA SER A 28 4.89 -8.09 -11.12
C SER A 28 6.23 -7.46 -11.52
N PRO A 29 6.99 -6.78 -10.61
CA PRO A 29 8.34 -6.33 -10.93
C PRO A 29 9.30 -7.48 -11.23
N LEU A 30 9.25 -8.56 -10.46
CA LEU A 30 10.10 -9.74 -10.67
C LEU A 30 9.81 -10.42 -12.02
N TRP A 31 8.55 -10.47 -12.44
CA TRP A 31 8.14 -10.99 -13.73
C TRP A 31 8.73 -10.19 -14.89
N ALA A 32 8.71 -8.86 -14.80
CA ALA A 32 9.34 -7.98 -15.78
C ALA A 32 10.86 -8.23 -15.88
N VAL A 33 11.54 -8.45 -14.74
CA VAL A 33 12.97 -8.78 -14.71
C VAL A 33 13.25 -10.14 -15.40
N GLN A 34 12.41 -11.13 -15.20
CA GLN A 34 12.50 -12.41 -15.91
C GLN A 34 12.33 -12.24 -17.43
N GLY A 35 11.61 -11.20 -17.87
CA GLY A 35 11.50 -10.79 -19.28
C GLY A 35 12.65 -9.93 -19.80
N GLY A 36 13.70 -9.71 -19.00
CA GLY A 36 14.88 -8.95 -19.39
C GLY A 36 14.85 -7.46 -19.00
N ALA A 37 13.87 -7.02 -18.21
CA ALA A 37 13.89 -5.66 -17.66
C ALA A 37 15.00 -5.52 -16.63
N ASP A 38 15.62 -4.33 -16.58
CA ASP A 38 16.58 -3.94 -15.55
C ASP A 38 15.86 -3.52 -14.24
N GLU A 39 16.63 -3.13 -13.24
CA GLU A 39 16.13 -2.65 -11.96
C GLU A 39 15.26 -1.40 -12.12
N ARG A 40 15.55 -0.55 -13.11
CA ARG A 40 14.70 0.61 -13.45
C ARG A 40 13.33 0.16 -13.92
N GLY A 41 13.29 -0.83 -14.82
CA GLY A 41 12.04 -1.43 -15.31
C GLY A 41 11.21 -2.01 -14.16
N ALA A 42 11.84 -2.74 -13.25
CA ALA A 42 11.19 -3.29 -12.07
C ALA A 42 10.59 -2.19 -11.17
N GLY A 43 11.36 -1.14 -10.90
CA GLY A 43 10.89 0.02 -10.12
C GLY A 43 9.73 0.74 -10.79
N LEU A 44 9.76 0.89 -12.12
CA LEU A 44 8.69 1.50 -12.90
C LEU A 44 7.38 0.71 -12.82
N VAL A 45 7.40 -0.62 -12.70
CA VAL A 45 6.19 -1.44 -12.54
C VAL A 45 5.42 -1.04 -11.29
N THR A 46 6.09 -0.98 -10.13
CA THR A 46 5.47 -0.55 -8.86
C THR A 46 5.07 0.94 -8.92
N ALA A 47 5.93 1.79 -9.47
CA ALA A 47 5.63 3.22 -9.58
C ALA A 47 4.41 3.49 -10.48
N THR A 48 4.27 2.78 -11.58
CA THR A 48 3.11 2.87 -12.49
C THR A 48 1.84 2.43 -11.77
N LEU A 49 1.86 1.29 -11.08
CA LEU A 49 0.72 0.83 -10.28
C LEU A 49 0.28 1.91 -9.29
N MET A 50 1.21 2.48 -8.51
CA MET A 50 0.92 3.48 -7.48
C MET A 50 0.48 4.82 -8.07
N LEU A 51 1.09 5.26 -9.17
CA LEU A 51 0.67 6.49 -9.88
C LEU A 51 -0.79 6.39 -10.33
N PHE A 52 -1.15 5.30 -10.99
CA PHE A 52 -2.53 5.10 -11.45
C PHE A 52 -3.52 4.86 -10.30
N THR A 53 -3.05 4.31 -9.18
CA THR A 53 -3.82 4.25 -7.92
C THR A 53 -4.18 5.65 -7.45
N VAL A 54 -3.21 6.54 -7.34
CA VAL A 54 -3.43 7.94 -6.93
C VAL A 54 -4.36 8.68 -7.92
N LEU A 55 -4.13 8.52 -9.22
CA LEU A 55 -5.00 9.14 -10.24
C LEU A 55 -6.45 8.69 -10.12
N ALA A 56 -6.68 7.40 -9.84
CA ALA A 56 -8.03 6.87 -9.60
C ALA A 56 -8.65 7.41 -8.31
N GLN A 57 -7.88 7.47 -7.21
CA GLN A 57 -8.34 8.03 -5.94
C GLN A 57 -8.85 9.47 -6.10
N LEU A 58 -8.15 10.28 -6.91
CA LEU A 58 -8.57 11.67 -7.21
C LEU A 58 -9.82 11.77 -8.08
N ARG A 59 -10.23 10.71 -8.75
CA ARG A 59 -11.37 10.69 -9.68
C ARG A 59 -12.56 9.87 -9.20
N VAL A 60 -12.43 9.16 -8.08
CA VAL A 60 -13.44 8.20 -7.61
C VAL A 60 -14.82 8.83 -7.36
N ASN A 61 -14.88 10.09 -6.94
CA ASN A 61 -16.15 10.83 -6.76
C ASN A 61 -16.92 11.01 -8.06
N ALA A 62 -16.21 11.38 -9.11
CA ALA A 62 -16.82 11.53 -10.42
C ALA A 62 -17.33 10.17 -10.95
N THR A 63 -16.62 9.09 -10.63
CA THR A 63 -17.04 7.73 -10.99
C THR A 63 -18.28 7.31 -10.20
N LEU A 64 -18.32 7.54 -8.89
CA LEU A 64 -19.46 7.26 -8.02
C LEU A 64 -20.70 8.07 -8.43
N ALA A 65 -20.52 9.35 -8.79
CA ALA A 65 -21.61 10.21 -9.22
C ALA A 65 -22.25 9.73 -10.54
N ARG A 66 -21.47 9.13 -11.44
CA ARG A 66 -21.94 8.66 -12.76
C ARG A 66 -22.50 7.24 -12.71
N LEU A 67 -21.82 6.32 -12.01
CA LEU A 67 -22.11 4.89 -12.04
C LEU A 67 -22.85 4.38 -10.78
N GLY A 68 -22.86 5.17 -9.70
CA GLY A 68 -23.34 4.72 -8.39
C GLY A 68 -22.40 3.69 -7.75
N TRP A 69 -22.70 3.31 -6.50
CA TRP A 69 -21.84 2.44 -5.69
C TRP A 69 -21.59 1.06 -6.31
N GLY A 70 -22.66 0.37 -6.74
CA GLY A 70 -22.54 -1.01 -7.22
C GLY A 70 -21.64 -1.15 -8.43
N TRP A 71 -21.88 -0.35 -9.46
CA TRP A 71 -21.10 -0.38 -10.69
C TRP A 71 -19.69 0.19 -10.54
N THR A 72 -19.47 1.15 -9.62
CA THR A 72 -18.12 1.65 -9.30
C THR A 72 -17.28 0.53 -8.65
N LEU A 73 -17.87 -0.25 -7.73
CA LEU A 73 -17.19 -1.40 -7.12
C LEU A 73 -16.90 -2.50 -8.16
N VAL A 74 -17.86 -2.80 -9.04
CA VAL A 74 -17.63 -3.74 -10.16
C VAL A 74 -16.50 -3.28 -11.05
N LEU A 75 -16.51 -2.01 -11.47
CA LEU A 75 -15.44 -1.43 -12.29
C LEU A 75 -14.07 -1.56 -11.60
N GLY A 76 -13.99 -1.22 -10.31
CA GLY A 76 -12.76 -1.36 -9.54
C GLY A 76 -12.24 -2.79 -9.49
N LEU A 77 -13.11 -3.77 -9.26
CA LEU A 77 -12.76 -5.20 -9.23
C LEU A 77 -12.28 -5.70 -10.59
N VAL A 78 -12.97 -5.34 -11.67
CA VAL A 78 -12.58 -5.74 -13.02
C VAL A 78 -11.24 -5.12 -13.41
N LEU A 79 -11.05 -3.82 -13.17
CA LEU A 79 -9.78 -3.15 -13.47
C LEU A 79 -8.61 -3.70 -12.64
N LEU A 80 -8.84 -4.08 -11.38
CA LEU A 80 -7.77 -4.65 -10.55
C LEU A 80 -7.41 -6.07 -10.98
N ALA A 81 -8.39 -6.90 -11.26
CA ALA A 81 -8.22 -8.34 -11.29
C ALA A 81 -8.13 -8.94 -12.71
N ALA A 82 -8.90 -8.41 -13.68
CA ALA A 82 -8.87 -8.94 -15.05
C ALA A 82 -7.51 -8.80 -15.76
N PRO A 83 -6.69 -7.75 -15.52
CA PRO A 83 -5.37 -7.67 -16.12
C PRO A 83 -4.35 -8.67 -15.55
N ALA A 84 -4.61 -9.29 -14.39
CA ALA A 84 -3.66 -10.21 -13.77
C ALA A 84 -3.34 -11.43 -14.65
N PRO A 85 -4.30 -12.21 -15.16
CA PRO A 85 -3.99 -13.29 -16.10
C PRO A 85 -3.45 -12.78 -17.45
N VAL A 86 -3.82 -11.58 -17.89
CA VAL A 86 -3.26 -10.96 -19.10
C VAL A 86 -1.76 -10.70 -18.94
N GLN A 87 -1.33 -10.27 -17.76
CA GLN A 87 0.09 -10.07 -17.46
C GLN A 87 0.93 -11.35 -17.60
N ALA A 88 0.30 -12.53 -17.41
CA ALA A 88 0.98 -13.81 -17.56
C ALA A 88 1.27 -14.22 -19.02
N LEU A 89 0.67 -13.55 -20.00
CA LEU A 89 0.87 -13.86 -21.41
C LEU A 89 2.29 -13.54 -21.89
N SER A 90 2.95 -12.54 -21.31
CA SER A 90 4.33 -12.18 -21.61
C SER A 90 4.98 -11.44 -20.44
N PRO A 91 6.28 -11.71 -20.17
CA PRO A 91 7.07 -10.94 -19.22
C PRO A 91 7.57 -9.59 -19.79
N ASP A 92 7.15 -9.23 -21.01
CA ASP A 92 7.54 -7.97 -21.64
C ASP A 92 7.17 -6.77 -20.74
N LEU A 93 8.14 -5.87 -20.58
CA LEU A 93 8.01 -4.72 -19.67
C LEU A 93 6.79 -3.86 -20.00
N TRP A 94 6.50 -3.63 -21.29
CA TRP A 94 5.38 -2.76 -21.68
C TRP A 94 4.02 -3.37 -21.35
N LEU A 95 3.88 -4.70 -21.52
CA LEU A 95 2.67 -5.41 -21.11
C LEU A 95 2.50 -5.37 -19.58
N VAL A 96 3.61 -5.57 -18.83
CA VAL A 96 3.59 -5.52 -17.38
C VAL A 96 3.27 -4.10 -16.87
N LEU A 97 3.80 -3.05 -17.51
CA LEU A 97 3.45 -1.66 -17.19
C LEU A 97 1.99 -1.34 -17.51
N ALA A 98 1.51 -1.71 -18.69
CA ALA A 98 0.12 -1.46 -19.10
C ALA A 98 -0.88 -2.15 -18.16
N THR A 99 -0.65 -3.43 -17.85
CA THR A 99 -1.50 -4.17 -16.90
C THR A 99 -1.41 -3.60 -15.48
N SER A 100 -0.22 -3.17 -15.04
CA SER A 100 -0.03 -2.52 -13.73
C SER A 100 -0.76 -1.17 -13.64
N ALA A 101 -0.76 -0.38 -14.72
CA ALA A 101 -1.53 0.87 -14.79
C ALA A 101 -3.03 0.61 -14.61
N VAL A 102 -3.58 -0.34 -15.36
CA VAL A 102 -5.01 -0.70 -15.24
C VAL A 102 -5.34 -1.24 -13.86
N ARG A 103 -4.49 -2.10 -13.29
CA ARG A 103 -4.64 -2.62 -11.93
C ARG A 103 -4.58 -1.52 -10.88
N GLY A 104 -3.71 -0.53 -11.06
CA GLY A 104 -3.63 0.65 -10.21
C GLY A 104 -4.94 1.44 -10.17
N LEU A 105 -5.57 1.68 -11.34
CA LEU A 105 -6.88 2.32 -11.39
C LEU A 105 -7.94 1.57 -10.57
N GLY A 106 -7.98 0.23 -10.71
CA GLY A 106 -8.90 -0.60 -9.94
C GLY A 106 -8.63 -0.54 -8.45
N PHE A 107 -7.37 -0.64 -8.04
CA PHE A 107 -6.97 -0.60 -6.64
C PHE A 107 -7.32 0.74 -5.98
N GLY A 108 -7.07 1.87 -6.67
CA GLY A 108 -7.41 3.20 -6.17
C GLY A 108 -8.92 3.40 -5.96
N ILE A 109 -9.76 2.89 -6.87
CA ILE A 109 -11.21 2.93 -6.70
C ILE A 109 -11.62 2.12 -5.46
N LEU A 110 -11.11 0.89 -5.31
CA LEU A 110 -11.55 -0.03 -4.27
C LEU A 110 -11.09 0.39 -2.87
N THR A 111 -9.89 0.96 -2.73
CA THR A 111 -9.38 1.45 -1.45
C THR A 111 -10.21 2.62 -0.91
N VAL A 112 -10.54 3.60 -1.75
CA VAL A 112 -11.38 4.74 -1.35
C VAL A 112 -12.82 4.31 -1.10
N CYS A 113 -13.41 3.53 -2.01
CA CYS A 113 -14.79 3.04 -1.84
C CYS A 113 -14.93 2.16 -0.59
N GLY A 114 -13.97 1.27 -0.32
CA GLY A 114 -14.00 0.41 0.86
C GLY A 114 -13.92 1.18 2.17
N ALA A 115 -12.98 2.13 2.27
CA ALA A 115 -12.83 2.98 3.45
C ALA A 115 -14.06 3.87 3.70
N THR A 116 -14.69 4.37 2.64
CA THR A 116 -15.91 5.17 2.75
C THR A 116 -17.12 4.30 3.12
N ALA A 117 -17.28 3.15 2.46
CA ALA A 117 -18.40 2.24 2.69
C ALA A 117 -18.47 1.74 4.13
N ILE A 118 -17.30 1.43 4.76
CA ILE A 118 -17.27 1.00 6.17
C ILE A 118 -17.86 2.07 7.09
N SER A 119 -17.60 3.35 6.80
CA SER A 119 -18.08 4.47 7.61
C SER A 119 -19.59 4.72 7.44
N LEU A 120 -20.15 4.37 6.27
CA LEU A 120 -21.57 4.52 5.97
C LEU A 120 -22.43 3.37 6.50
N LEU A 121 -21.87 2.16 6.59
CA LEU A 121 -22.61 0.95 7.02
C LEU A 121 -22.73 0.82 8.54
N VAL A 122 -22.08 1.68 9.33
CA VAL A 122 -22.11 1.62 10.79
C VAL A 122 -22.54 2.95 11.41
N THR A 123 -23.06 2.89 12.64
CA THR A 123 -23.38 4.08 13.43
C THR A 123 -22.10 4.81 13.85
N ALA A 124 -22.22 6.09 14.24
CA ALA A 124 -21.09 6.92 14.65
C ALA A 124 -20.30 6.28 15.81
N GLU A 125 -21.00 5.67 16.79
CA GLU A 125 -20.42 5.04 17.99
C GLU A 125 -19.61 3.76 17.63
N ALA A 126 -19.99 3.06 16.56
CA ALA A 126 -19.32 1.85 16.13
C ALA A 126 -18.20 2.10 15.11
N ARG A 127 -18.07 3.34 14.57
CA ARG A 127 -17.18 3.67 13.47
C ARG A 127 -15.71 3.37 13.78
N GLY A 128 -15.21 3.74 14.94
CA GLY A 128 -13.83 3.47 15.34
C GLY A 128 -13.49 1.98 15.34
N ARG A 129 -14.38 1.15 15.92
CA ARG A 129 -14.20 -0.31 15.95
C ARG A 129 -14.30 -0.92 14.54
N ALA A 130 -15.18 -0.39 13.69
CA ALA A 130 -15.34 -0.86 12.33
C ALA A 130 -14.11 -0.56 11.46
N VAL A 131 -13.55 0.64 11.57
CA VAL A 131 -12.30 1.04 10.88
C VAL A 131 -11.11 0.19 11.35
N GLY A 132 -11.01 -0.07 12.67
CA GLY A 132 -9.97 -0.95 13.20
C GLY A 132 -10.09 -2.38 12.65
N ALA A 133 -11.29 -2.93 12.63
CA ALA A 133 -11.55 -4.26 12.05
C ALA A 133 -11.28 -4.31 10.54
N TYR A 134 -11.64 -3.26 9.81
CA TYR A 134 -11.33 -3.12 8.39
C TYR A 134 -9.81 -3.11 8.13
N GLY A 135 -9.05 -2.42 8.99
CA GLY A 135 -7.60 -2.44 8.94
C GLY A 135 -7.00 -3.85 9.12
N LEU A 136 -7.58 -4.69 9.98
CA LEU A 136 -7.17 -6.10 10.11
C LEU A 136 -7.50 -6.92 8.86
N VAL A 137 -8.68 -6.70 8.28
CA VAL A 137 -9.11 -7.37 7.04
C VAL A 137 -8.20 -7.03 5.86
N ILE A 138 -7.64 -5.83 5.82
CA ILE A 138 -6.60 -5.43 4.88
C ILE A 138 -5.26 -6.10 5.19
N ALA A 139 -4.86 -6.09 6.45
CA ALA A 139 -3.52 -6.51 6.85
C ALA A 139 -3.31 -8.03 6.76
N VAL A 140 -4.32 -8.83 7.10
CA VAL A 140 -4.18 -10.30 7.17
C VAL A 140 -3.82 -10.92 5.81
N PRO A 141 -4.52 -10.62 4.69
CA PRO A 141 -4.12 -11.15 3.39
C PRO A 141 -2.72 -10.70 2.96
N GLN A 142 -2.36 -9.45 3.20
CA GLN A 142 -1.03 -8.94 2.86
C GLN A 142 0.07 -9.61 3.69
N LEU A 143 -0.15 -9.78 5.00
CA LEU A 143 0.81 -10.44 5.89
C LEU A 143 1.05 -11.91 5.50
N ALA A 144 0.04 -12.59 4.95
CA ALA A 144 0.15 -13.97 4.51
C ALA A 144 0.71 -14.10 3.08
N LEU A 145 0.13 -13.36 2.14
CA LEU A 145 0.37 -13.60 0.70
C LEU A 145 1.55 -12.83 0.13
N THR A 146 1.85 -11.63 0.64
CA THR A 146 3.02 -10.88 0.16
C THR A 146 4.33 -11.60 0.45
N PRO A 147 4.58 -12.15 1.66
CA PRO A 147 5.76 -12.97 1.91
C PRO A 147 5.74 -14.32 1.20
N ALA A 148 4.58 -14.95 1.05
CA ALA A 148 4.45 -16.23 0.37
C ALA A 148 4.65 -16.13 -1.16
N ALA A 149 4.55 -14.93 -1.72
CA ALA A 149 4.55 -14.71 -3.17
C ALA A 149 5.78 -15.30 -3.88
N PRO A 150 7.04 -15.09 -3.44
CA PRO A 150 8.20 -15.69 -4.10
C PRO A 150 8.19 -17.23 -4.06
N TRP A 151 7.72 -17.83 -2.97
CA TRP A 151 7.59 -19.28 -2.85
C TRP A 151 6.50 -19.82 -3.77
N LEU A 152 5.33 -19.16 -3.83
CA LEU A 152 4.25 -19.56 -4.74
C LEU A 152 4.68 -19.46 -6.20
N LEU A 153 5.46 -18.43 -6.56
CA LEU A 153 6.05 -18.29 -7.89
C LEU A 153 6.99 -19.47 -8.21
N ALA A 154 7.86 -19.83 -7.28
CA ALA A 154 8.81 -20.93 -7.47
C ALA A 154 8.12 -22.29 -7.63
N MET A 155 7.01 -22.52 -6.90
CA MET A 155 6.26 -23.79 -6.93
C MET A 155 5.33 -23.93 -8.13
N PHE A 156 4.66 -22.86 -8.53
CA PHE A 156 3.54 -22.92 -9.46
C PHE A 156 3.76 -22.14 -10.77
N GLY A 157 4.84 -21.36 -10.84
CA GLY A 157 5.08 -20.45 -11.97
C GLY A 157 4.16 -19.24 -11.99
N PHE A 158 4.56 -18.23 -12.75
CA PHE A 158 3.83 -16.95 -12.79
C PHE A 158 2.40 -17.08 -13.36
N PRO A 159 2.11 -17.89 -14.42
CA PRO A 159 0.76 -17.96 -14.98
C PRO A 159 -0.30 -18.39 -13.96
N LEU A 160 -0.02 -19.42 -13.16
CA LEU A 160 -0.96 -19.91 -12.16
C LEU A 160 -1.12 -18.88 -11.01
N VAL A 161 -0.02 -18.28 -10.56
CA VAL A 161 -0.06 -17.25 -9.50
C VAL A 161 -0.79 -16.00 -9.99
N ALA A 162 -0.63 -15.60 -11.23
CA ALA A 162 -1.38 -14.50 -11.85
C ALA A 162 -2.88 -14.80 -11.95
N ALA A 163 -3.26 -16.06 -12.22
CA ALA A 163 -4.66 -16.49 -12.18
C ALA A 163 -5.27 -16.32 -10.76
N PHE A 164 -4.52 -16.60 -9.69
CA PHE A 164 -4.93 -16.27 -8.32
C PHE A 164 -5.05 -14.76 -8.10
N GLY A 165 -4.29 -13.94 -8.82
CA GLY A 165 -4.46 -12.48 -8.83
C GLY A 165 -5.82 -12.02 -9.36
N ALA A 166 -6.54 -12.88 -10.07
CA ALA A 166 -7.91 -12.63 -10.56
C ALA A 166 -9.01 -12.98 -9.55
N VAL A 167 -8.68 -13.58 -8.40
CA VAL A 167 -9.64 -13.97 -7.35
C VAL A 167 -10.59 -12.82 -6.93
N PRO A 168 -10.20 -11.54 -6.92
CA PRO A 168 -11.14 -10.45 -6.64
C PRO A 168 -12.38 -10.40 -7.56
N LEU A 169 -12.32 -10.98 -8.77
CA LEU A 169 -13.49 -11.06 -9.68
C LEU A 169 -14.65 -11.84 -9.07
N LEU A 170 -14.39 -12.76 -8.15
CA LEU A 170 -15.45 -13.51 -7.45
C LEU A 170 -16.40 -12.57 -6.71
N ALA A 171 -15.89 -11.41 -6.26
CA ALA A 171 -16.69 -10.43 -5.54
C ALA A 171 -17.72 -9.72 -6.46
N VAL A 172 -17.50 -9.67 -7.76
CA VAL A 172 -18.38 -8.97 -8.72
C VAL A 172 -19.84 -9.40 -8.57
N ALA A 173 -20.08 -10.69 -8.29
CA ALA A 173 -21.43 -11.27 -8.22
C ALA A 173 -22.34 -10.57 -7.19
N TRP A 174 -21.80 -10.07 -6.08
CA TRP A 174 -22.62 -9.43 -5.04
C TRP A 174 -22.46 -7.92 -4.96
N MET A 175 -21.63 -7.29 -5.78
CA MET A 175 -21.40 -5.83 -5.75
C MET A 175 -22.65 -5.00 -6.06
N PRO A 176 -23.53 -5.35 -7.01
CA PRO A 176 -24.75 -4.59 -7.23
C PRO A 176 -25.67 -4.59 -5.99
N HIS A 177 -25.73 -5.72 -5.26
CA HIS A 177 -26.48 -5.82 -4.01
C HIS A 177 -25.85 -4.98 -2.89
N LEU A 178 -24.54 -5.10 -2.73
CA LEU A 178 -23.78 -4.29 -1.76
C LEU A 178 -23.95 -2.81 -2.04
N GLY A 179 -23.85 -2.37 -3.29
CA GLY A 179 -24.04 -0.99 -3.70
C GLY A 179 -25.40 -0.43 -3.29
N ARG A 180 -26.48 -1.20 -3.47
CA ARG A 180 -27.82 -0.81 -3.00
C ARG A 180 -27.88 -0.65 -1.48
N ARG A 181 -27.21 -1.52 -0.72
CA ARG A 181 -27.15 -1.42 0.75
C ARG A 181 -26.39 -0.17 1.21
N ILE A 182 -25.26 0.13 0.57
CA ILE A 182 -24.47 1.34 0.87
C ILE A 182 -25.29 2.59 0.57
N THR A 183 -25.95 2.66 -0.60
CA THR A 183 -26.81 3.78 -0.99
C THR A 183 -27.96 4.00 0.01
N ALA A 184 -28.60 2.93 0.45
CA ALA A 184 -29.69 2.98 1.45
C ALA A 184 -29.21 3.45 2.83
N SER A 185 -27.94 3.28 3.16
CA SER A 185 -27.33 3.72 4.42
C SER A 185 -26.79 5.14 4.36
N ALA A 186 -26.69 5.73 3.16
CA ALA A 186 -26.17 7.08 2.98
C ALA A 186 -27.23 8.12 3.37
N PRO A 187 -26.91 9.13 4.22
CA PRO A 187 -27.85 10.19 4.57
C PRO A 187 -28.30 10.96 3.33
N GLY A 188 -29.61 11.05 3.11
CA GLY A 188 -30.22 11.86 2.04
C GLY A 188 -30.05 11.33 0.61
N GLY A 189 -29.60 10.07 0.40
CA GLY A 189 -29.44 9.49 -0.96
C GLY A 189 -28.42 10.20 -1.83
N ALA A 190 -27.72 11.20 -1.30
CA ALA A 190 -26.67 11.92 -2.01
C ALA A 190 -25.50 10.98 -2.27
N ALA A 191 -24.91 11.05 -3.47
CA ALA A 191 -23.58 10.49 -3.70
C ALA A 191 -22.66 11.03 -2.59
N PRO A 192 -21.98 10.17 -1.81
CA PRO A 192 -21.10 10.69 -0.77
C PRO A 192 -20.11 11.63 -1.43
N GLN A 193 -19.92 12.80 -0.84
CA GLN A 193 -18.75 13.61 -1.11
C GLN A 193 -17.55 12.80 -0.59
N THR A 194 -17.07 11.85 -1.38
CA THR A 194 -15.80 11.22 -1.16
C THR A 194 -14.77 12.29 -1.51
N ALA A 195 -13.79 12.41 -0.72
CA ALA A 195 -12.85 13.49 -0.56
C ALA A 195 -11.90 13.80 -1.72
N ALA A 196 -12.36 13.86 -2.93
CA ALA A 196 -11.61 14.53 -3.98
C ALA A 196 -11.81 16.07 -3.97
N GLU A 197 -12.30 16.64 -2.88
CA GLU A 197 -12.08 18.06 -2.62
C GLU A 197 -10.57 18.23 -2.44
N ARG A 198 -9.99 18.98 -3.37
CA ARG A 198 -8.56 19.29 -3.45
C ARG A 198 -8.01 19.57 -2.06
N VAL A 199 -6.99 18.81 -1.63
CA VAL A 199 -6.22 19.17 -0.45
C VAL A 199 -5.77 20.60 -0.65
N GLY A 200 -6.36 21.53 0.10
CA GLY A 200 -6.05 22.94 -0.04
C GLY A 200 -4.58 23.18 0.33
N PRO A 201 -3.92 24.18 -0.25
CA PRO A 201 -2.52 24.51 0.08
C PRO A 201 -2.29 24.72 1.57
N SER A 202 -3.31 25.18 2.29
CA SER A 202 -3.27 25.37 3.76
C SER A 202 -3.17 24.05 4.52
N THR A 203 -3.95 23.04 4.17
CA THR A 203 -3.90 21.71 4.81
C THR A 203 -2.57 21.03 4.55
N ALA A 204 -2.11 21.00 3.29
CA ALA A 204 -0.81 20.40 2.94
C ALA A 204 0.34 21.09 3.68
N ARG A 205 0.31 22.43 3.83
CA ARG A 205 1.33 23.19 4.56
C ARG A 205 1.36 22.88 6.06
N ARG A 206 0.23 22.52 6.66
CA ARG A 206 0.17 22.15 8.08
C ARG A 206 0.70 20.75 8.35
N ILE A 207 0.33 19.78 7.49
CA ILE A 207 0.68 18.37 7.68
C ILE A 207 1.91 17.91 6.87
N TRP A 208 2.71 18.83 6.33
CA TRP A 208 3.85 18.48 5.47
C TRP A 208 4.91 17.62 6.18
N ARG A 209 5.14 17.84 7.48
CA ARG A 209 6.11 17.06 8.27
C ARG A 209 5.69 15.59 8.40
N PRO A 210 4.48 15.29 8.91
CA PRO A 210 4.03 13.90 8.92
C PRO A 210 3.94 13.28 7.52
N LEU A 211 3.57 14.07 6.48
CA LEU A 211 3.56 13.55 5.10
C LEU A 211 4.96 13.25 4.58
N LEU A 212 5.98 14.06 4.87
CA LEU A 212 7.36 13.80 4.50
C LEU A 212 7.89 12.52 5.17
N ALA A 213 7.64 12.37 6.47
CA ALA A 213 8.04 11.17 7.21
C ALA A 213 7.33 9.91 6.68
N LEU A 214 6.03 10.02 6.36
CA LEU A 214 5.27 8.95 5.72
C LEU A 214 5.85 8.59 4.36
N LEU A 215 6.07 9.57 3.51
CA LEU A 215 6.61 9.38 2.15
C LEU A 215 7.93 8.63 2.17
N LEU A 216 8.86 8.96 3.06
CA LEU A 216 10.13 8.25 3.19
C LEU A 216 9.98 6.86 3.79
N ALA A 217 9.12 6.69 4.79
CA ALA A 217 8.81 5.37 5.33
C ALA A 217 8.23 4.45 4.27
N THR A 218 7.27 4.95 3.49
CA THR A 218 6.62 4.16 2.43
C THR A 218 7.54 3.98 1.23
N SER A 219 8.48 4.90 0.97
CA SER A 219 9.54 4.69 -0.02
C SER A 219 10.45 3.52 0.39
N ALA A 220 10.84 3.44 1.66
CA ALA A 220 11.62 2.32 2.17
C ALA A 220 10.88 0.99 2.06
N GLY A 221 9.61 0.96 2.51
CA GLY A 221 8.75 -0.22 2.39
C GLY A 221 8.49 -0.64 0.94
N GLY A 222 8.17 0.31 0.07
CA GLY A 222 7.91 0.07 -1.35
C GLY A 222 9.13 -0.47 -2.10
N ALA A 223 10.32 0.07 -1.80
CA ALA A 223 11.58 -0.43 -2.36
C ALA A 223 11.83 -1.89 -1.94
N LEU A 224 11.67 -2.21 -0.64
CA LEU A 224 11.85 -3.59 -0.18
C LEU A 224 10.78 -4.53 -0.73
N LEU A 225 9.52 -4.13 -0.78
CA LEU A 225 8.46 -4.95 -1.38
C LEU A 225 8.72 -5.24 -2.87
N THR A 226 9.37 -4.32 -3.59
CA THR A 226 9.69 -4.45 -5.01
C THR A 226 10.94 -5.30 -5.24
N PHE A 227 12.00 -5.10 -4.45
CA PHE A 227 13.32 -5.63 -4.77
C PHE A 227 13.81 -6.79 -3.88
N THR A 228 13.11 -7.12 -2.78
CA THR A 228 13.59 -8.18 -1.87
C THR A 228 13.78 -9.51 -2.58
N ALA A 229 12.88 -9.89 -3.51
CA ALA A 229 13.01 -11.13 -4.25
C ALA A 229 14.21 -11.16 -5.23
N GLN A 230 14.69 -9.97 -5.66
CA GLN A 230 15.87 -9.82 -6.51
C GLN A 230 17.16 -9.74 -5.68
N LEU A 231 17.08 -9.21 -4.47
CA LEU A 231 18.22 -9.06 -3.55
C LEU A 231 18.56 -10.38 -2.83
N ALA A 232 17.57 -11.24 -2.66
CA ALA A 232 17.73 -12.50 -1.94
C ALA A 232 18.50 -13.54 -2.79
N PRO A 233 19.47 -14.25 -2.20
CA PRO A 233 20.21 -15.28 -2.92
C PRO A 233 19.35 -16.52 -3.24
N ASP A 234 18.28 -16.72 -2.52
CA ASP A 234 17.35 -17.84 -2.66
C ASP A 234 15.93 -17.47 -2.23
N THR A 235 14.96 -18.30 -2.64
CA THR A 235 13.53 -18.09 -2.34
C THR A 235 13.23 -18.07 -0.84
N GLY A 236 13.91 -18.93 -0.05
CA GLY A 236 13.69 -19.00 1.41
C GLY A 236 14.08 -17.69 2.09
N THR A 237 15.22 -17.13 1.70
CA THR A 237 15.69 -15.81 2.18
C THR A 237 14.72 -14.70 1.78
N ALA A 238 14.20 -14.71 0.56
CA ALA A 238 13.21 -13.72 0.10
C ALA A 238 11.93 -13.80 0.96
N VAL A 239 11.40 -14.99 1.16
CA VAL A 239 10.22 -15.22 2.00
C VAL A 239 10.48 -14.74 3.43
N LEU A 240 11.58 -15.14 4.04
CA LEU A 240 11.91 -14.78 5.43
C LEU A 240 12.07 -13.25 5.58
N ALA A 241 12.75 -12.59 4.65
CA ALA A 241 12.91 -11.14 4.67
C ALA A 241 11.55 -10.42 4.55
N LEU A 242 10.66 -10.87 3.66
CA LEU A 242 9.32 -10.30 3.52
C LEU A 242 8.43 -10.60 4.74
N VAL A 243 8.53 -11.79 5.36
CA VAL A 243 7.86 -12.10 6.64
C VAL A 243 8.34 -11.13 7.71
N CYS A 244 9.65 -10.96 7.87
CA CYS A 244 10.23 -10.06 8.86
C CYS A 244 9.79 -8.61 8.63
N LEU A 245 9.81 -8.13 7.37
CA LEU A 245 9.35 -6.79 7.00
C LEU A 245 7.90 -6.57 7.40
N THR A 246 7.01 -7.46 6.96
CA THR A 246 5.55 -7.28 7.12
C THR A 246 5.09 -7.54 8.56
N ALA A 247 5.65 -8.54 9.24
CA ALA A 247 5.34 -8.84 10.64
C ALA A 247 5.84 -7.73 11.58
N ALA A 248 7.08 -7.24 11.37
CA ALA A 248 7.60 -6.11 12.13
C ALA A 248 6.77 -4.84 11.89
N ALA A 249 6.36 -4.60 10.64
CA ALA A 249 5.48 -3.47 10.32
C ALA A 249 4.13 -3.57 11.05
N ALA A 250 3.48 -4.73 11.02
CA ALA A 250 2.21 -4.94 11.69
C ALA A 250 2.33 -4.77 13.22
N LEU A 251 3.35 -5.37 13.83
CA LEU A 251 3.60 -5.30 15.27
C LEU A 251 3.93 -3.86 15.72
N CYS A 252 4.85 -3.20 15.03
CA CYS A 252 5.24 -1.84 15.37
C CYS A 252 4.14 -0.83 15.10
N ARG A 253 3.34 -1.02 14.04
CA ARG A 253 2.15 -0.19 13.79
C ARG A 253 1.20 -0.22 15.00
N TRP A 254 0.96 -1.38 15.57
CA TRP A 254 0.12 -1.52 16.75
C TRP A 254 0.79 -0.96 18.00
N ARG A 255 2.03 -1.35 18.32
CA ARG A 255 2.74 -0.96 19.56
C ARG A 255 3.05 0.52 19.61
N ILE A 256 3.61 1.08 18.55
CA ILE A 256 3.98 2.50 18.48
C ILE A 256 2.72 3.38 18.45
N GLY A 257 1.63 2.94 17.78
CA GLY A 257 0.33 3.61 17.88
C GLY A 257 -0.13 3.73 19.33
N ALA A 258 -0.16 2.63 20.07
CA ALA A 258 -0.55 2.62 21.50
C ALA A 258 0.41 3.41 22.40
N LEU A 259 1.72 3.41 22.13
CA LEU A 259 2.68 4.21 22.89
C LEU A 259 2.54 5.71 22.59
N SER A 260 2.22 6.06 21.34
CA SER A 260 2.05 7.46 20.95
C SER A 260 0.86 8.15 21.64
N ASP A 261 -0.18 7.39 22.01
CA ASP A 261 -1.29 7.89 22.80
C ASP A 261 -0.85 8.33 24.22
N ARG A 262 0.18 7.67 24.78
CA ARG A 262 0.68 7.96 26.13
C ARG A 262 1.78 9.03 26.14
N TRP A 263 2.68 9.02 25.15
CA TRP A 263 3.91 9.82 25.18
C TRP A 263 3.95 10.92 24.11
N GLY A 264 2.92 11.01 23.28
CA GLY A 264 2.81 11.95 22.17
C GLY A 264 3.56 11.49 20.91
N THR A 265 2.98 11.79 19.76
CA THR A 265 3.44 11.32 18.45
C THR A 265 4.81 11.88 18.04
N ARG A 266 5.08 13.15 18.35
CA ARG A 266 6.31 13.86 17.91
C ARG A 266 7.60 13.18 18.38
N ARG A 267 7.58 12.48 19.51
CA ARG A 267 8.76 11.79 20.06
C ARG A 267 9.18 10.58 19.23
N PHE A 268 8.28 10.01 18.42
CA PHE A 268 8.54 8.79 17.67
C PHE A 268 8.99 9.03 16.23
N VAL A 269 8.62 10.17 15.59
CA VAL A 269 8.87 10.40 14.16
C VAL A 269 10.36 10.34 13.84
N ALA A 270 11.17 11.18 14.47
CA ALA A 270 12.61 11.23 14.17
C ALA A 270 13.37 9.94 14.56
N PRO A 271 13.16 9.33 15.75
CA PRO A 271 13.77 8.05 16.07
C PRO A 271 13.39 6.93 15.08
N MET A 272 12.12 6.85 14.66
CA MET A 272 11.70 5.83 13.69
C MET A 272 12.32 6.04 12.31
N LEU A 273 12.52 7.29 11.87
CA LEU A 273 13.27 7.60 10.63
C LEU A 273 14.74 7.15 10.73
N VAL A 274 15.37 7.32 11.89
CA VAL A 274 16.75 6.83 12.15
C VAL A 274 16.78 5.30 12.13
N VAL A 275 15.81 4.64 12.76
CA VAL A 275 15.67 3.16 12.72
C VAL A 275 15.48 2.68 11.28
N GLY A 276 14.64 3.36 10.49
CA GLY A 276 14.46 3.06 9.07
C GLY A 276 15.76 3.22 8.27
N ALA A 277 16.50 4.30 8.50
CA ALA A 277 17.81 4.51 7.88
C ALA A 277 18.80 3.39 8.24
N ALA A 278 18.86 2.97 9.50
CA ALA A 278 19.70 1.86 9.94
C ALA A 278 19.34 0.54 9.23
N GLY A 279 18.02 0.25 9.10
CA GLY A 279 17.54 -0.91 8.36
C GLY A 279 17.95 -0.87 6.88
N LEU A 280 17.81 0.28 6.21
CA LEU A 280 18.23 0.47 4.82
C LEU A 280 19.75 0.33 4.64
N VAL A 281 20.55 0.79 5.61
CA VAL A 281 22.01 0.57 5.60
C VAL A 281 22.32 -0.92 5.68
N LEU A 282 21.66 -1.68 6.56
CA LEU A 282 21.84 -3.13 6.65
C LEU A 282 21.50 -3.83 5.32
N VAL A 283 20.40 -3.42 4.66
CA VAL A 283 20.04 -3.93 3.32
C VAL A 283 21.11 -3.57 2.29
N GLY A 284 21.60 -2.32 2.28
CA GLY A 284 22.65 -1.88 1.37
C GLY A 284 24.00 -2.59 1.58
N LEU A 285 24.25 -3.07 2.80
CA LEU A 285 25.43 -3.86 3.16
C LEU A 285 25.23 -5.37 2.99
N ALA A 286 24.07 -5.81 2.48
CA ALA A 286 23.69 -7.23 2.44
C ALA A 286 24.66 -8.04 1.58
N GLY A 287 25.78 -8.45 2.15
CA GLY A 287 26.69 -9.48 1.63
C GLY A 287 26.34 -10.88 2.17
N SER A 288 25.32 -10.99 3.03
CA SER A 288 24.82 -12.27 3.55
C SER A 288 23.30 -12.24 3.65
N PRO A 289 22.63 -13.43 3.58
CA PRO A 289 21.17 -13.54 3.74
C PRO A 289 20.66 -12.92 5.03
N TRP A 290 21.40 -13.07 6.13
CA TRP A 290 21.01 -12.58 7.45
C TRP A 290 21.01 -11.05 7.56
N LEU A 291 21.89 -10.35 6.83
CA LEU A 291 21.88 -8.88 6.77
C LEU A 291 20.65 -8.36 6.04
N LEU A 292 20.23 -9.03 4.96
CA LEU A 292 19.00 -8.69 4.25
C LEU A 292 17.78 -8.88 5.17
N VAL A 293 17.69 -10.02 5.86
CA VAL A 293 16.60 -10.33 6.79
C VAL A 293 16.56 -9.34 7.97
N ALA A 294 17.71 -9.06 8.58
CA ALA A 294 17.81 -8.08 9.67
C ALA A 294 17.44 -6.66 9.21
N GLY A 295 17.93 -6.25 8.03
CA GLY A 295 17.59 -4.98 7.43
C GLY A 295 16.10 -4.85 7.10
N ALA A 296 15.48 -5.91 6.59
CA ALA A 296 14.05 -5.98 6.33
C ALA A 296 13.22 -5.88 7.64
N LEU A 297 13.64 -6.58 8.70
CA LEU A 297 13.01 -6.50 10.03
C LEU A 297 13.05 -5.09 10.59
N VAL A 298 14.22 -4.45 10.59
CA VAL A 298 14.43 -3.11 11.16
C VAL A 298 13.68 -2.07 10.32
N THR A 299 13.77 -2.16 8.98
CA THR A 299 13.00 -1.26 8.09
C THR A 299 11.50 -1.45 8.27
N GLY A 300 11.01 -2.69 8.42
CA GLY A 300 9.62 -3.01 8.68
C GLY A 300 9.10 -2.37 9.97
N ALA A 301 9.90 -2.41 11.03
CA ALA A 301 9.55 -1.77 12.29
C ALA A 301 9.34 -0.24 12.14
N ALA A 302 10.26 0.43 11.43
CA ALA A 302 10.15 1.86 11.13
C ALA A 302 8.95 2.15 10.22
N TYR A 303 8.79 1.36 9.16
CA TYR A 303 7.69 1.47 8.18
C TYR A 303 6.32 1.40 8.86
N GLY A 304 6.09 0.40 9.71
CA GLY A 304 4.82 0.26 10.43
C GLY A 304 4.62 1.32 11.51
N GLY A 305 5.65 1.62 12.30
CA GLY A 305 5.60 2.63 13.34
C GLY A 305 5.28 4.02 12.80
N LEU A 306 5.96 4.43 11.71
CA LEU A 306 5.72 5.73 11.07
C LEU A 306 4.34 5.83 10.44
N GLN A 307 3.76 4.76 9.91
CA GLN A 307 2.39 4.78 9.40
C GLN A 307 1.38 5.19 10.49
N SER A 308 1.48 4.63 11.69
CA SER A 308 0.58 5.01 12.80
C SER A 308 0.82 6.43 13.28
N VAL A 309 2.06 6.76 13.58
CA VAL A 309 2.42 8.06 14.17
C VAL A 309 2.09 9.21 13.22
N THR A 310 2.40 9.07 11.93
CA THR A 310 2.14 10.13 10.95
C THR A 310 0.66 10.32 10.69
N LEU A 311 -0.14 9.25 10.74
CA LEU A 311 -1.60 9.35 10.61
C LEU A 311 -2.21 10.10 11.79
N ILE A 312 -1.86 9.71 13.03
CA ILE A 312 -2.35 10.37 14.25
C ILE A 312 -1.92 11.84 14.26
N GLN A 313 -0.67 12.13 13.92
CA GLN A 313 -0.16 13.49 13.87
C GLN A 313 -0.84 14.33 12.78
N ALA A 314 -1.05 13.78 11.60
CA ALA A 314 -1.74 14.46 10.51
C ALA A 314 -3.18 14.82 10.90
N PHE A 315 -3.89 13.94 11.58
CA PHE A 315 -5.24 14.22 12.12
C PHE A 315 -5.24 15.28 13.24
N ALA A 316 -4.19 15.34 14.05
CA ALA A 316 -4.07 16.34 15.12
C ALA A 316 -3.72 17.73 14.58
N GLU A 317 -2.99 17.82 13.47
CA GLU A 317 -2.52 19.09 12.88
C GLU A 317 -3.44 19.63 11.76
N GLY A 318 -4.28 18.79 11.18
CA GLY A 318 -5.18 19.15 10.07
C GLY A 318 -6.55 19.58 10.53
N ASP A 319 -7.14 20.56 9.83
CA ASP A 319 -8.45 21.12 10.14
C ASP A 319 -9.63 20.24 9.69
N ASP A 320 -9.42 19.41 8.66
CA ASP A 320 -10.43 18.56 8.03
C ASP A 320 -9.94 17.12 7.97
N GLN A 321 -10.49 16.28 8.83
CA GLN A 321 -10.09 14.87 8.95
C GLN A 321 -10.20 14.10 7.62
N HIS A 322 -11.15 14.49 6.77
CA HIS A 322 -11.38 13.85 5.52
C HIS A 322 -10.27 14.21 4.49
N ARG A 323 -9.94 15.49 4.36
CA ARG A 323 -8.83 15.97 3.51
C ARG A 323 -7.49 15.42 3.97
N VAL A 324 -7.28 15.33 5.28
CA VAL A 324 -6.09 14.73 5.90
C VAL A 324 -5.97 13.25 5.52
N SER A 325 -7.05 12.48 5.62
CA SER A 325 -7.05 11.06 5.25
C SER A 325 -6.69 10.85 3.78
N VAL A 326 -7.23 11.68 2.87
CA VAL A 326 -6.87 11.61 1.45
C VAL A 326 -5.41 11.95 1.22
N ALA A 327 -4.94 13.07 1.79
CA ALA A 327 -3.53 13.47 1.65
C ALA A 327 -2.57 12.40 2.17
N TRP A 328 -2.94 11.76 3.29
CA TRP A 328 -2.16 10.68 3.87
C TRP A 328 -2.12 9.43 2.97
N ASN A 329 -3.28 8.99 2.44
CA ASN A 329 -3.33 7.83 1.52
C ASN A 329 -2.56 8.11 0.22
N VAL A 330 -2.75 9.29 -0.38
CA VAL A 330 -1.99 9.72 -1.55
C VAL A 330 -0.50 9.76 -1.26
N GLY A 331 -0.09 10.30 -0.10
CA GLY A 331 1.31 10.31 0.35
C GLY A 331 1.88 8.92 0.54
N PHE A 332 1.08 7.99 1.06
CA PHE A 332 1.44 6.58 1.22
C PHE A 332 1.72 5.91 -0.13
N ASP A 333 0.80 6.02 -1.08
CA ASP A 333 0.93 5.38 -2.39
C ASP A 333 2.04 6.04 -3.23
N LEU A 334 2.13 7.38 -3.22
CA LEU A 334 3.23 8.10 -3.87
C LEU A 334 4.59 7.69 -3.30
N GLY A 335 4.73 7.62 -1.98
CA GLY A 335 5.98 7.19 -1.36
C GLY A 335 6.35 5.76 -1.77
N THR A 336 5.40 4.83 -1.76
CA THR A 336 5.62 3.44 -2.19
C THR A 336 6.14 3.38 -3.64
N GLY A 337 5.52 4.13 -4.56
CA GLY A 337 5.95 4.20 -5.95
C GLY A 337 7.30 4.91 -6.14
N LEU A 338 7.51 6.06 -5.45
CA LEU A 338 8.76 6.80 -5.51
C LEU A 338 9.95 5.98 -5.00
N GLY A 339 9.77 5.25 -3.89
CA GLY A 339 10.81 4.37 -3.36
C GLY A 339 11.24 3.32 -4.37
N ALA A 340 10.29 2.68 -5.02
CA ALA A 340 10.57 1.68 -6.05
C ALA A 340 11.31 2.28 -7.25
N VAL A 341 10.84 3.40 -7.81
CA VAL A 341 11.47 3.99 -8.99
C VAL A 341 12.83 4.60 -8.68
N VAL A 342 12.98 5.31 -7.55
CA VAL A 342 14.26 5.94 -7.17
C VAL A 342 15.32 4.88 -6.91
N VAL A 343 14.99 3.84 -6.14
CA VAL A 343 15.92 2.73 -5.89
C VAL A 343 16.24 2.00 -7.18
N GLY A 344 15.26 1.72 -8.05
CA GLY A 344 15.49 1.06 -9.33
C GLY A 344 16.39 1.86 -10.27
N VAL A 345 16.18 3.18 -10.39
CA VAL A 345 17.01 4.06 -11.24
C VAL A 345 18.46 4.13 -10.75
N ILE A 346 18.65 4.30 -9.43
CA ILE A 346 20.01 4.36 -8.87
C ILE A 346 20.70 2.98 -8.96
N ALA A 347 19.96 1.89 -8.72
CA ALA A 347 20.50 0.54 -8.79
C ALA A 347 20.96 0.20 -10.22
N ALA A 348 20.17 0.53 -11.24
CA ALA A 348 20.51 0.31 -12.65
C ALA A 348 21.72 1.14 -13.11
N GLN A 349 21.94 2.33 -12.53
CA GLN A 349 23.06 3.19 -12.90
C GLN A 349 24.33 2.91 -12.08
N SER A 350 24.20 2.32 -10.91
CA SER A 350 25.31 2.14 -9.97
C SER A 350 25.21 0.79 -9.23
N SER A 351 24.39 0.70 -8.19
CA SER A 351 24.17 -0.52 -7.41
C SER A 351 23.00 -0.37 -6.44
N PHE A 352 22.42 -1.48 -6.00
CA PHE A 352 21.45 -1.50 -4.89
C PHE A 352 22.05 -0.89 -3.60
N ARG A 353 23.34 -1.12 -3.36
CA ARG A 353 24.06 -0.53 -2.20
C ARG A 353 23.96 0.97 -2.20
N ALA A 354 24.29 1.62 -3.32
CA ALA A 354 24.23 3.07 -3.46
C ALA A 354 22.78 3.58 -3.32
N ALA A 355 21.83 2.86 -3.89
CA ALA A 355 20.41 3.22 -3.84
C ALA A 355 19.85 3.20 -2.40
N PHE A 356 20.11 2.13 -1.64
CA PHE A 356 19.65 2.04 -0.26
C PHE A 356 20.37 3.04 0.66
N PHE A 357 21.65 3.32 0.43
CA PHE A 357 22.36 4.37 1.19
C PHE A 357 21.80 5.76 0.88
N ALA A 358 21.48 6.07 -0.37
CA ALA A 358 20.85 7.34 -0.72
C ALA A 358 19.49 7.51 -0.02
N LEU A 359 18.67 6.46 0.02
CA LEU A 359 17.39 6.48 0.72
C LEU A 359 17.58 6.59 2.25
N ALA A 360 18.58 5.92 2.81
CA ALA A 360 18.93 6.04 4.22
C ALA A 360 19.34 7.48 4.58
N CYS A 361 20.18 8.11 3.75
CA CYS A 361 20.55 9.52 3.92
C CYS A 361 19.32 10.44 3.89
N ALA A 362 18.39 10.23 2.95
CA ALA A 362 17.14 10.99 2.90
C ALA A 362 16.31 10.83 4.19
N CYS A 363 16.22 9.62 4.75
CA CYS A 363 15.58 9.39 6.05
C CYS A 363 16.27 10.15 7.19
N LEU A 364 17.60 10.19 7.24
CA LEU A 364 18.35 10.93 8.27
C LEU A 364 18.16 12.44 8.15
N VAL A 365 18.18 12.97 6.92
CA VAL A 365 17.89 14.40 6.66
C VAL A 365 16.48 14.75 7.13
N ALA A 366 15.50 13.93 6.80
CA ALA A 366 14.13 14.14 7.26
C ALA A 366 14.00 14.00 8.78
N ALA A 367 14.73 13.11 9.43
CA ALA A 367 14.76 13.01 10.89
C ALA A 367 15.27 14.30 11.54
N ALA A 368 16.28 14.94 10.94
CA ALA A 368 16.80 16.23 11.41
C ALA A 368 15.78 17.38 11.22
N VAL A 369 15.09 17.41 10.09
CA VAL A 369 14.07 18.42 9.74
C VAL A 369 12.81 18.29 10.59
N THR A 370 12.39 17.06 10.90
CA THR A 370 11.16 16.80 11.66
C THR A 370 11.34 16.93 13.18
N ARG A 371 12.57 16.99 13.68
CA ARG A 371 12.87 17.25 15.11
C ARG A 371 12.52 18.67 15.57
N ARG A 372 12.54 19.64 14.66
CA ARG A 372 12.20 21.06 14.91
C ARG A 372 10.69 21.28 14.81
#